data_19eb5f70ac128906e41ecfdf92e20318
#
_entry.id   19eb5f70ac128906e41ecfdf92e20318
#
_cell.length_a   1.000
_cell.length_b   1.000
_cell.length_c   1.000
_cell.angle_alpha   90.00
_cell.angle_beta   90.00
_cell.angle_gamma   90.00
#
_symmetry.space_group_name_H-M   'P 1'
#
loop_
_entity.id
_entity.type
_entity.pdbx_description
1 polymer ?
#
loop_
_entity_poly.entity_id
_entity_poly.type
_entity_poly.pdbx_seq_one_letter_code
_entity_poly.pdbx_strand_id
1 'polypeptide(L)' 'MEKVRIQKIIADSGRCSRRKAEELISAGLVTVNGRPCTLGDKADPANDLIRVEGEEIGRASCRERV' A
#
# COMPACT_ATOMS: atom_id res chain seq x y z
N MET A 1 -8.02 13.09 -6.90
CA MET A 1 -8.28 12.24 -6.27
C MET A 1 -8.64 10.95 -6.82
N GLU A 2 -7.86 10.23 -7.49
CA GLU A 2 -8.11 8.96 -7.95
C GLU A 2 -7.61 7.93 -7.03
N LYS A 3 -8.38 6.93 -6.72
CA LYS A 3 -7.97 5.83 -5.89
C LYS A 3 -7.51 4.69 -6.75
N VAL A 4 -6.49 4.01 -6.30
CA VAL A 4 -5.86 2.92 -7.02
C VAL A 4 -5.92 1.68 -6.13
N ARG A 5 -6.01 0.52 -6.74
CA ARG A 5 -6.05 -0.69 -5.96
C ARG A 5 -4.77 -0.82 -5.17
N ILE A 6 -4.92 -1.26 -3.94
CA ILE A 6 -3.79 -1.29 -3.03
C ILE A 6 -2.70 -2.22 -3.54
N GLN A 7 -3.05 -3.35 -4.13
CA GLN A 7 -2.03 -4.23 -4.66
C GLN A 7 -1.23 -3.56 -5.76
N LYS A 8 -1.85 -2.66 -6.52
CA LYS A 8 -1.11 -1.96 -7.55
C LYS A 8 -0.14 -0.97 -6.92
N ILE A 9 -0.57 -0.30 -5.88
CA ILE A 9 0.27 0.66 -5.20
C ILE A 9 1.50 -0.05 -4.63
N ILE A 10 1.31 -1.21 -4.02
CA ILE A 10 2.41 -1.96 -3.44
C ILE A 10 3.37 -2.42 -4.52
N ALA A 11 2.82 -2.90 -5.63
CA ALA A 11 3.67 -3.36 -6.72
C ALA A 11 4.43 -2.21 -7.36
N ASP A 12 3.79 -1.06 -7.48
CA ASP A 12 4.43 0.09 -8.07
C ASP A 12 5.55 0.62 -7.18
N SER A 13 5.47 0.38 -5.89
CA SER A 13 6.52 0.82 -5.00
C SER A 13 7.78 -0.02 -5.15
N GLY A 14 7.71 -1.10 -5.89
CA GLY A 14 8.85 -1.96 -6.09
C GLY A 14 9.07 -2.95 -4.97
N ARG A 15 8.14 -3.00 -4.01
CA ARG A 15 8.32 -3.87 -2.87
C ARG A 15 8.14 -5.33 -3.23
N CYS A 16 7.16 -5.64 -4.07
CA CYS A 16 6.90 -7.00 -4.48
C CYS A 16 5.96 -6.99 -5.66
N SER A 17 5.63 -8.16 -6.17
CA SER A 17 4.72 -8.26 -7.30
C SER A 17 3.29 -8.09 -6.81
N ARG A 18 2.36 -7.90 -7.76
CA ARG A 18 0.96 -7.78 -7.40
C ARG A 18 0.45 -9.01 -6.69
N ARG A 19 0.87 -10.19 -7.13
CA ARG A 19 0.42 -11.40 -6.50
C ARG A 19 0.85 -11.44 -5.04
N LYS A 20 2.11 -11.08 -4.77
CA LYS A 20 2.58 -11.06 -3.41
C LYS A 20 1.84 -10.00 -2.60
N ALA A 21 1.54 -8.87 -3.22
CA ALA A 21 0.80 -7.82 -2.55
C ALA A 21 -0.58 -8.33 -2.14
N GLU A 22 -1.22 -9.11 -3.00
CA GLU A 22 -2.52 -9.66 -2.66
C GLU A 22 -2.42 -10.59 -1.47
N GLU A 23 -1.35 -11.37 -1.40
CA GLU A 23 -1.16 -12.24 -0.27
C GLU A 23 -0.98 -11.45 1.02
N LEU A 24 -0.23 -10.37 0.95
CA LEU A 24 -0.01 -9.53 2.12
C LEU A 24 -1.31 -8.89 2.58
N ILE A 25 -2.12 -8.44 1.63
CA ILE A 25 -3.40 -7.84 1.97
C ILE A 25 -4.30 -8.88 2.62
N SER A 26 -4.34 -10.06 2.04
CA SER A 26 -5.19 -11.13 2.56
C SER A 26 -4.75 -11.56 3.95
N ALA A 27 -3.46 -11.46 4.22
CA ALA A 27 -2.95 -11.83 5.53
C ALA A 27 -3.14 -10.75 6.58
N GLY A 28 -3.64 -9.58 6.17
CA GLY A 28 -3.85 -8.51 7.12
C GLY A 28 -2.60 -7.73 7.45
N LEU A 29 -1.58 -7.83 6.62
CA LEU A 29 -0.32 -7.16 6.86
C LEU A 29 -0.26 -5.79 6.21
N VAL A 30 -1.28 -5.42 5.45
CA VAL A 30 -1.33 -4.14 4.78
C VAL A 30 -2.41 -3.29 5.40
N THR A 31 -2.07 -2.07 5.77
CA THR A 31 -3.05 -1.18 6.36
C THR A 31 -3.08 0.14 5.61
N VAL A 32 -4.21 0.81 5.67
CA VAL A 32 -4.40 2.11 5.07
C VAL A 32 -4.93 3.01 6.14
N ASN A 33 -4.17 4.04 6.47
CA ASN A 33 -4.55 5.00 7.52
C ASN A 33 -4.78 4.29 8.85
N GLY A 34 -4.00 3.23 9.07
CA GLY A 34 -4.10 2.51 10.33
C GLY A 34 -5.15 1.42 10.37
N ARG A 35 -5.85 1.18 9.26
CA ARG A 35 -6.87 0.17 9.22
C ARG A 35 -6.49 -0.93 8.26
N PRO A 36 -6.73 -2.18 8.62
CA PRO A 36 -6.43 -3.27 7.70
C PRO A 36 -7.31 -3.16 6.45
N CYS A 37 -6.74 -3.47 5.32
CA CYS A 37 -7.49 -3.43 4.08
C CYS A 37 -7.72 -4.85 3.58
N THR A 38 -8.58 -4.98 2.58
CA THR A 38 -8.87 -6.28 2.00
C THR A 38 -8.60 -6.22 0.50
N LEU A 39 -8.65 -7.37 -0.12
CA LEU A 39 -8.49 -7.41 -1.56
C LEU A 39 -9.61 -6.62 -2.18
N GLY A 40 -9.30 -5.85 -3.16
CA GLY A 40 -10.31 -5.04 -3.82
C GLY A 40 -10.42 -3.64 -3.26
N ASP A 41 -9.85 -3.39 -2.10
CA ASP A 41 -9.87 -2.03 -1.56
C ASP A 41 -8.97 -1.15 -2.39
N LYS A 42 -9.28 0.14 -2.37
CA LYS A 42 -8.50 1.12 -3.10
C LYS A 42 -8.06 2.21 -2.16
N ALA A 43 -7.01 2.88 -2.50
CA ALA A 43 -6.50 3.98 -1.69
C ALA A 43 -5.81 4.99 -2.59
N ASP A 44 -5.63 6.18 -2.07
CA ASP A 44 -4.96 7.23 -2.80
C ASP A 44 -3.49 7.24 -2.36
N PRO A 45 -2.57 6.86 -3.21
CA PRO A 45 -1.17 6.78 -2.79
C PRO A 45 -0.58 8.13 -2.41
N ALA A 46 -1.21 9.19 -2.80
CA ALA A 46 -0.71 10.51 -2.47
C ALA A 46 -1.27 11.02 -1.14
N ASN A 47 -2.49 10.62 -0.81
CA ASN A 47 -3.14 11.14 0.39
C ASN A 47 -3.30 10.13 1.50
N ASP A 48 -3.41 8.88 1.18
CA ASP A 48 -3.62 7.85 2.19
C ASP A 48 -2.30 7.25 2.62
N LEU A 49 -2.20 6.96 3.89
CA LEU A 49 -0.98 6.37 4.43
C LEU A 49 -1.10 4.87 4.35
N ILE A 50 -0.29 4.25 3.52
CA ILE A 50 -0.33 2.82 3.31
C ILE A 50 0.91 2.20 3.93
N ARG A 51 0.69 1.19 4.74
CA ARG A 51 1.78 0.48 5.38
C ARG A 51 1.71 -0.98 5.03
N VAL A 52 2.85 -1.57 4.76
CA VAL A 52 2.97 -2.98 4.47
C VAL A 52 3.95 -3.55 5.47
N GLU A 53 3.48 -4.46 6.29
CA GLU A 53 4.30 -5.09 7.31
C GLU A 53 4.95 -4.03 8.21
N GLY A 54 4.22 -2.96 8.44
CA GLY A 54 4.70 -1.91 9.32
C GLY A 54 5.50 -0.82 8.65
N GLU A 55 5.75 -0.95 7.36
CA GLU A 55 6.53 0.05 6.64
C GLU A 55 5.65 0.91 5.77
N GLU A 56 5.88 2.19 5.80
CA GLU A 56 5.11 3.12 5.03
C GLU A 56 5.53 3.12 3.59
N ILE A 57 4.63 3.01 2.67
CA ILE A 57 4.97 2.99 1.27
C ILE A 57 4.17 3.93 0.40
N GLY A 58 3.12 4.46 0.85
CA GLY A 58 2.22 5.19 -0.03
C GLY A 58 2.56 6.63 -0.27
N ARG A 59 3.37 7.24 0.58
CA ARG A 59 3.65 8.64 0.44
C ARG A 59 4.99 8.86 -0.16
N ALA A 60 5.04 9.67 -1.15
CA ALA A 60 6.27 9.90 -1.82
C ALA A 60 7.29 10.57 -0.93
N SER A 61 6.81 11.36 -0.03
CA SER A 61 7.73 12.08 0.80
C SER A 61 8.57 11.19 1.65
N CYS A 62 8.14 9.98 1.84
CA CYS A 62 8.90 9.18 2.67
C CYS A 62 10.22 8.85 2.10
N ARG A 63 10.42 9.04 0.83
CA ARG A 63 11.57 8.65 0.36
C ARG A 63 12.46 9.62 0.25
N GLU A 64 12.33 10.63 0.52
CA GLU A 64 13.14 11.48 0.32
C GLU A 64 14.14 11.53 1.19
N ARG A 65 14.53 11.14 1.85
CA ARG A 65 15.42 11.23 2.69
C ARG A 65 16.56 11.16 2.36
N VAL A 66 17.01 11.33 2.01
CA VAL A 66 18.14 11.22 1.67
C VAL A 66 18.88 11.55 1.82
#